data_600af0a05a9423985bf82911eba23587
#
_entry.id   600af0a05a9423985bf82911eba23587
#
_cell.length_a   1.000
_cell.length_b   1.000
_cell.length_c   1.000
_cell.angle_alpha   90.00
_cell.angle_beta   90.00
_cell.angle_gamma   90.00
#
_symmetry.space_group_name_H-M   'P 1'
#
loop_
_entity.id
_entity.type
_entity.pdbx_description
1 polymer ?
#
loop_
_entity_poly.entity_id
_entity_poly.type
_entity_poly.pdbx_seq_one_letter_code
_entity_poly.pdbx_strand_id
1 'polypeptide(L)'
;VALFTIQNEFHYEIVRKIFEGGMGIVFEAEQHGARNFVKRVAIKIIRPHFASQKMFIDNFIGEAKLVADLIHTNIVQTYHLGESKGVYFICMELINGVNLEQFTRQLAEKNRQLPKELAVFITSRVCRGLAYAHAKTDREGRPLGIVHRDISFKNIMIAFEGDVKVTDFGIAKARGFLTDQEGEVVAGKADYMSPEQADFQVTDKRSDLFSTGVVLAHLLLGRNIFKGETPEESRRRILNMEIPDFRKLDSRIDTPLNDLLHRCLARDPDQRYATADQLLYDLEYYIYHSGYGPTNETLGKFTR
;
A
#
# COMPACT_ATOMS: atom_id res chain seq x y z
N VAL A 1 -3.00 -35.18 -9.97
CA VAL A 1 -4.37 -35.66 -10.23
C VAL A 1 -5.17 -35.38 -8.97
N ALA A 2 -6.31 -34.66 -9.08
CA ALA A 2 -7.18 -34.42 -7.94
C ALA A 2 -7.83 -35.74 -7.47
N LEU A 3 -7.95 -35.90 -6.16
CA LEU A 3 -8.63 -37.07 -5.59
C LEU A 3 -10.14 -37.00 -5.82
N PHE A 4 -10.72 -35.82 -5.70
CA PHE A 4 -12.11 -35.48 -6.02
C PHE A 4 -12.24 -33.97 -6.18
N THR A 5 -13.39 -33.52 -6.71
CA THR A 5 -13.69 -32.11 -6.93
C THR A 5 -14.94 -31.71 -6.14
N ILE A 6 -14.88 -30.55 -5.47
CA ILE A 6 -16.06 -29.92 -4.85
C ILE A 6 -16.33 -28.66 -5.65
N GLN A 7 -17.54 -28.53 -6.20
CA GLN A 7 -18.04 -27.33 -6.80
C GLN A 7 -18.97 -26.63 -5.83
N ASN A 8 -18.72 -25.36 -5.58
CA ASN A 8 -19.54 -24.52 -4.73
C ASN A 8 -19.63 -23.12 -5.31
N GLU A 9 -20.82 -22.55 -5.35
CA GLU A 9 -21.07 -21.18 -5.73
C GLU A 9 -21.33 -20.37 -4.47
N PHE A 10 -20.58 -19.28 -4.30
CA PHE A 10 -20.82 -18.33 -3.22
C PHE A 10 -21.88 -17.32 -3.64
N HIS A 11 -22.76 -16.97 -2.71
CA HIS A 11 -23.68 -15.86 -2.84
C HIS A 11 -23.14 -14.66 -2.07
N TYR A 12 -23.09 -13.49 -2.72
CA TYR A 12 -22.65 -12.24 -2.10
C TYR A 12 -23.79 -11.22 -2.08
N GLU A 13 -24.03 -10.64 -0.91
CA GLU A 13 -24.93 -9.51 -0.75
C GLU A 13 -24.10 -8.25 -0.50
N ILE A 14 -24.22 -7.27 -1.40
CA ILE A 14 -23.51 -5.98 -1.28
C ILE A 14 -24.20 -5.15 -0.20
N VAL A 15 -23.43 -4.75 0.81
CA VAL A 15 -23.92 -3.98 1.95
C VAL A 15 -23.78 -2.49 1.71
N ARG A 16 -22.59 -2.04 1.34
CA ARG A 16 -22.30 -0.61 1.08
C ARG A 16 -21.04 -0.43 0.26
N LYS A 17 -20.94 0.72 -0.39
CA LYS A 17 -19.70 1.17 -1.03
C LYS A 17 -18.73 1.66 0.04
N ILE A 18 -17.48 1.17 0.01
CA ILE A 18 -16.41 1.58 0.93
C ILE A 18 -15.53 2.63 0.27
N PHE A 19 -15.11 2.36 -0.98
CA PHE A 19 -14.13 3.17 -1.69
C PHE A 19 -14.42 3.17 -3.20
N GLU A 20 -14.10 4.27 -3.84
CA GLU A 20 -14.15 4.41 -5.30
C GLU A 20 -12.84 5.03 -5.78
N GLY A 21 -12.08 4.24 -6.53
CA GLY A 21 -10.77 4.62 -7.09
C GLY A 21 -10.80 4.75 -8.62
N GLY A 22 -9.63 4.97 -9.22
CA GLY A 22 -9.49 5.18 -10.67
C GLY A 22 -10.13 4.09 -11.53
N MET A 23 -9.76 2.82 -11.30
CA MET A 23 -10.24 1.69 -12.12
C MET A 23 -11.31 0.82 -11.45
N GLY A 24 -11.52 0.94 -10.15
CA GLY A 24 -12.38 0.03 -9.42
C GLY A 24 -13.17 0.66 -8.29
N ILE A 25 -14.22 -0.03 -7.89
CA ILE A 25 -15.05 0.31 -6.75
C ILE A 25 -14.96 -0.84 -5.76
N VAL A 26 -14.75 -0.52 -4.49
CA VAL A 26 -14.69 -1.51 -3.40
C VAL A 26 -15.96 -1.41 -2.57
N PHE A 27 -16.59 -2.56 -2.36
CA PHE A 27 -17.80 -2.71 -1.56
C PHE A 27 -17.54 -3.60 -0.35
N GLU A 28 -18.23 -3.31 0.74
CA GLU A 28 -18.46 -4.27 1.80
C GLU A 28 -19.57 -5.20 1.38
N ALA A 29 -19.37 -6.50 1.57
CA ALA A 29 -20.34 -7.53 1.23
C ALA A 29 -20.43 -8.61 2.29
N GLU A 30 -21.54 -9.33 2.31
CA GLU A 30 -21.74 -10.57 3.03
C GLU A 30 -21.62 -11.74 2.08
N GLN A 31 -20.68 -12.63 2.35
CA GLN A 31 -20.55 -13.93 1.68
C GLN A 31 -21.38 -14.95 2.43
N HIS A 32 -22.37 -15.52 1.76
CA HIS A 32 -23.27 -16.53 2.32
C HIS A 32 -22.81 -17.93 1.97
N GLY A 33 -22.79 -18.80 2.95
CA GLY A 33 -22.46 -20.21 2.85
C GLY A 33 -23.57 -21.11 3.40
N ALA A 34 -23.24 -22.41 3.59
CA ALA A 34 -24.16 -23.38 4.10
C ALA A 34 -24.62 -23.08 5.54
N ARG A 35 -25.86 -23.44 5.87
CA ARG A 35 -26.42 -23.32 7.23
C ARG A 35 -26.32 -21.93 7.83
N ASN A 36 -26.65 -20.88 7.06
CA ASN A 36 -26.60 -19.48 7.49
C ASN A 36 -25.19 -18.99 7.88
N PHE A 37 -24.14 -19.65 7.41
CA PHE A 37 -22.79 -19.10 7.55
C PHE A 37 -22.69 -17.78 6.78
N VAL A 38 -22.27 -16.73 7.46
CA VAL A 38 -22.08 -15.40 6.86
C VAL A 38 -20.70 -14.89 7.22
N LYS A 39 -19.95 -14.45 6.21
CA LYS A 39 -18.65 -13.81 6.38
C LYS A 39 -18.65 -12.43 5.73
N ARG A 40 -18.21 -11.41 6.47
CA ARG A 40 -17.96 -10.09 5.90
C ARG A 40 -16.68 -10.10 5.08
N VAL A 41 -16.76 -9.57 3.87
CA VAL A 41 -15.66 -9.50 2.90
C VAL A 41 -15.67 -8.15 2.19
N ALA A 42 -14.55 -7.82 1.54
CA ALA A 42 -14.49 -6.71 0.58
C ALA A 42 -14.55 -7.27 -0.84
N ILE A 43 -15.32 -6.60 -1.70
CA ILE A 43 -15.45 -6.95 -3.12
C ILE A 43 -14.98 -5.76 -3.94
N LYS A 44 -13.92 -5.95 -4.74
CA LYS A 44 -13.43 -4.97 -5.70
C LYS A 44 -13.94 -5.29 -7.09
N ILE A 45 -14.65 -4.36 -7.71
CA ILE A 45 -15.24 -4.48 -9.05
C ILE A 45 -14.61 -3.43 -9.96
N ILE A 46 -14.31 -3.80 -11.21
CA ILE A 46 -13.89 -2.83 -12.23
C ILE A 46 -15.04 -1.86 -12.51
N ARG A 47 -14.73 -0.56 -12.61
CA ARG A 47 -15.75 0.44 -13.02
C ARG A 47 -16.36 0.07 -14.36
N PRO A 48 -17.68 0.23 -14.54
CA PRO A 48 -18.38 -0.11 -15.81
C PRO A 48 -17.74 0.55 -17.04
N HIS A 49 -17.22 1.75 -16.90
CA HIS A 49 -16.52 2.48 -17.97
C HIS A 49 -15.29 1.73 -18.50
N PHE A 50 -14.58 1.00 -17.65
CA PHE A 50 -13.40 0.20 -18.03
C PHE A 50 -13.72 -1.27 -18.31
N ALA A 51 -14.91 -1.74 -17.96
CA ALA A 51 -15.30 -3.15 -18.11
C ALA A 51 -15.38 -3.62 -19.57
N SER A 52 -15.48 -2.70 -20.54
CA SER A 52 -15.44 -3.00 -21.98
C SER A 52 -14.01 -3.00 -22.56
N GLN A 53 -13.02 -2.57 -21.81
CA GLN A 53 -11.64 -2.45 -22.30
C GLN A 53 -10.83 -3.68 -21.86
N LYS A 54 -10.51 -4.53 -22.82
CA LYS A 54 -9.79 -5.80 -22.58
C LYS A 54 -8.52 -5.60 -21.75
N MET A 55 -7.77 -4.56 -22.03
CA MET A 55 -6.51 -4.25 -21.32
C MET A 55 -6.71 -4.06 -19.81
N PHE A 56 -7.76 -3.34 -19.40
CA PHE A 56 -8.06 -3.13 -17.98
C PHE A 56 -8.52 -4.42 -17.29
N ILE A 57 -9.27 -5.26 -18.00
CA ILE A 57 -9.69 -6.58 -17.52
C ILE A 57 -8.46 -7.47 -17.33
N ASP A 58 -7.59 -7.55 -18.32
CA ASP A 58 -6.38 -8.38 -18.27
C ASP A 58 -5.44 -7.93 -17.12
N ASN A 59 -5.31 -6.64 -16.90
CA ASN A 59 -4.55 -6.07 -15.78
C ASN A 59 -5.16 -6.41 -14.42
N PHE A 60 -6.47 -6.29 -14.30
CA PHE A 60 -7.20 -6.61 -13.08
C PHE A 60 -7.08 -8.11 -12.72
N ILE A 61 -7.22 -8.97 -13.72
CA ILE A 61 -7.03 -10.42 -13.57
C ILE A 61 -5.57 -10.73 -13.23
N GLY A 62 -4.61 -10.06 -13.89
CA GLY A 62 -3.18 -10.22 -13.63
C GLY A 62 -2.82 -9.84 -12.19
N GLU A 63 -3.36 -8.72 -11.69
CA GLU A 63 -3.22 -8.31 -10.29
C GLU A 63 -3.74 -9.39 -9.35
N ALA A 64 -4.97 -9.84 -9.54
CA ALA A 64 -5.57 -10.86 -8.69
C ALA A 64 -4.74 -12.15 -8.66
N LYS A 65 -4.24 -12.61 -9.81
CA LYS A 65 -3.41 -13.82 -9.89
C LYS A 65 -2.07 -13.68 -9.16
N LEU A 66 -1.44 -12.52 -9.27
CA LEU A 66 -0.14 -12.30 -8.64
C LEU A 66 -0.24 -12.22 -7.11
N VAL A 67 -1.28 -11.57 -6.60
CA VAL A 67 -1.46 -11.40 -5.15
C VAL A 67 -2.16 -12.58 -4.48
N ALA A 68 -2.72 -13.52 -5.26
CA ALA A 68 -3.46 -14.67 -4.73
C ALA A 68 -2.67 -15.50 -3.71
N ASP A 69 -1.37 -15.66 -3.93
CA ASP A 69 -0.47 -16.43 -3.07
C ASP A 69 0.27 -15.57 -2.03
N LEU A 70 -0.02 -14.28 -1.94
CA LEU A 70 0.55 -13.42 -0.90
C LEU A 70 -0.26 -13.56 0.40
N ILE A 71 0.23 -14.38 1.31
CA ILE A 71 -0.38 -14.64 2.62
C ILE A 71 0.56 -14.11 3.69
N HIS A 72 0.26 -12.92 4.21
CA HIS A 72 1.07 -12.25 5.20
C HIS A 72 0.22 -11.32 6.07
N THR A 73 0.53 -11.22 7.36
CA THR A 73 -0.20 -10.40 8.33
C THR A 73 -0.32 -8.92 7.92
N ASN A 74 0.70 -8.40 7.23
CA ASN A 74 0.76 -7.00 6.81
C ASN A 74 0.37 -6.77 5.33
N ILE A 75 -0.30 -7.74 4.72
CA ILE A 75 -0.85 -7.63 3.36
C ILE A 75 -2.33 -8.00 3.41
N VAL A 76 -3.20 -7.21 2.77
CA VAL A 76 -4.61 -7.56 2.60
C VAL A 76 -4.71 -8.83 1.77
N GLN A 77 -5.35 -9.86 2.34
CA GLN A 77 -5.46 -11.16 1.68
C GLN A 77 -6.51 -11.15 0.58
N THR A 78 -6.14 -11.60 -0.60
CA THR A 78 -7.07 -11.92 -1.69
C THR A 78 -7.59 -13.35 -1.49
N TYR A 79 -8.90 -13.52 -1.46
CA TYR A 79 -9.53 -14.83 -1.30
C TYR A 79 -9.76 -15.52 -2.63
N HIS A 80 -10.36 -14.83 -3.60
CA HIS A 80 -10.53 -15.34 -4.96
C HIS A 80 -10.89 -14.25 -5.97
N LEU A 81 -10.72 -14.59 -7.24
CA LEU A 81 -11.23 -13.86 -8.39
C LEU A 81 -12.48 -14.55 -8.89
N GLY A 82 -13.58 -13.83 -9.02
CA GLY A 82 -14.85 -14.34 -9.54
C GLY A 82 -15.33 -13.57 -10.76
N GLU A 83 -16.33 -14.14 -11.42
CA GLU A 83 -17.04 -13.52 -12.52
C GLU A 83 -18.55 -13.73 -12.34
N SER A 84 -19.31 -12.67 -12.53
CA SER A 84 -20.77 -12.74 -12.53
C SER A 84 -21.34 -11.85 -13.64
N LYS A 85 -22.10 -12.45 -14.56
CA LYS A 85 -22.73 -11.75 -15.70
C LYS A 85 -21.75 -10.89 -16.51
N GLY A 86 -20.54 -11.40 -16.75
CA GLY A 86 -19.49 -10.71 -17.49
C GLY A 86 -18.71 -9.64 -16.69
N VAL A 87 -18.99 -9.52 -15.40
CA VAL A 87 -18.29 -8.59 -14.50
C VAL A 87 -17.31 -9.36 -13.64
N TYR A 88 -16.01 -9.02 -13.73
CA TYR A 88 -14.98 -9.58 -12.89
C TYR A 88 -14.90 -8.85 -11.55
N PHE A 89 -14.72 -9.61 -10.48
CA PHE A 89 -14.53 -9.06 -9.14
C PHE A 89 -13.48 -9.82 -8.35
N ILE A 90 -12.80 -9.12 -7.44
CA ILE A 90 -11.85 -9.70 -6.49
C ILE A 90 -12.52 -9.70 -5.11
N CYS A 91 -12.64 -10.89 -4.50
CA CYS A 91 -13.03 -11.05 -3.11
C CYS A 91 -11.79 -11.06 -2.23
N MET A 92 -11.77 -10.19 -1.22
CA MET A 92 -10.62 -10.01 -0.34
C MET A 92 -11.04 -9.79 1.11
N GLU A 93 -10.05 -9.82 1.98
CA GLU A 93 -10.17 -9.50 3.39
C GLU A 93 -10.80 -8.10 3.57
N LEU A 94 -11.82 -8.02 4.40
CA LEU A 94 -12.38 -6.74 4.85
C LEU A 94 -11.60 -6.25 6.07
N ILE A 95 -11.02 -5.06 5.98
CA ILE A 95 -10.34 -4.41 7.09
C ILE A 95 -11.33 -3.51 7.83
N ASN A 96 -11.60 -3.85 9.08
CA ASN A 96 -12.37 -3.00 9.98
C ASN A 96 -11.47 -1.90 10.54
N GLY A 97 -11.37 -0.80 9.80
CA GLY A 97 -10.44 0.27 10.09
C GLY A 97 -10.49 1.39 9.07
N VAL A 98 -9.38 2.10 8.94
CA VAL A 98 -9.22 3.25 8.05
C VAL A 98 -7.92 3.16 7.27
N ASN A 99 -7.83 3.84 6.12
CA ASN A 99 -6.53 4.03 5.47
C ASN A 99 -5.78 5.21 6.11
N LEU A 100 -4.48 5.35 5.79
CA LEU A 100 -3.66 6.42 6.37
C LEU A 100 -4.14 7.83 5.99
N GLU A 101 -4.76 8.00 4.83
CA GLU A 101 -5.31 9.31 4.44
C GLU A 101 -6.47 9.72 5.35
N GLN A 102 -7.40 8.80 5.62
CA GLN A 102 -8.51 9.01 6.55
C GLN A 102 -8.01 9.21 7.98
N PHE A 103 -7.04 8.40 8.40
CA PHE A 103 -6.43 8.47 9.72
C PHE A 103 -5.77 9.83 9.98
N THR A 104 -4.90 10.28 9.07
CA THR A 104 -4.19 11.56 9.23
C THR A 104 -5.11 12.76 9.12
N ARG A 105 -6.17 12.68 8.30
CA ARG A 105 -7.22 13.70 8.26
C ARG A 105 -7.91 13.84 9.61
N GLN A 106 -8.31 12.75 10.24
CA GLN A 106 -8.91 12.78 11.57
C GLN A 106 -7.97 13.32 12.65
N LEU A 107 -6.67 13.01 12.57
CA LEU A 107 -5.68 13.60 13.46
C LEU A 107 -5.63 15.12 13.31
N ALA A 108 -5.62 15.62 12.09
CA ALA A 108 -5.62 17.05 11.80
C ALA A 108 -6.90 17.74 12.31
N GLU A 109 -8.08 17.15 12.07
CA GLU A 109 -9.37 17.67 12.54
C GLU A 109 -9.45 17.73 14.07
N LYS A 110 -8.84 16.76 14.76
CA LYS A 110 -8.77 16.72 16.24
C LYS A 110 -7.58 17.48 16.81
N ASN A 111 -6.78 18.14 15.96
CA ASN A 111 -5.52 18.80 16.33
C ASN A 111 -4.59 17.88 17.15
N ARG A 112 -4.51 16.61 16.76
CA ARG A 112 -3.65 15.59 17.39
C ARG A 112 -2.48 15.29 16.50
N GLN A 113 -1.31 15.11 17.12
CA GLN A 113 -0.08 14.70 16.44
C GLN A 113 0.17 13.21 16.67
N LEU A 114 0.57 12.50 15.60
CA LEU A 114 0.98 11.10 15.71
C LEU A 114 2.32 11.02 16.48
N PRO A 115 2.43 10.21 17.53
CA PRO A 115 3.71 9.92 18.16
C PRO A 115 4.73 9.38 17.15
N LYS A 116 5.97 9.84 17.21
CA LYS A 116 7.00 9.41 16.25
C LYS A 116 7.24 7.90 16.27
N GLU A 117 7.16 7.28 17.42
CA GLU A 117 7.33 5.84 17.59
C GLU A 117 6.22 5.06 16.86
N LEU A 118 4.99 5.58 16.85
CA LEU A 118 3.89 4.97 16.09
C LEU A 118 4.04 5.19 14.58
N ALA A 119 4.57 6.33 14.15
CA ALA A 119 4.89 6.56 12.73
C ALA A 119 5.93 5.55 12.23
N VAL A 120 7.00 5.34 12.99
CA VAL A 120 8.04 4.35 12.69
C VAL A 120 7.48 2.93 12.76
N PHE A 121 6.63 2.62 13.74
CA PHE A 121 5.97 1.32 13.87
C PHE A 121 5.10 1.00 12.64
N ILE A 122 4.23 1.91 12.21
CA ILE A 122 3.38 1.74 11.02
C ILE A 122 4.28 1.44 9.81
N THR A 123 5.32 2.25 9.62
CA THR A 123 6.26 2.08 8.49
C THR A 123 6.99 0.75 8.56
N SER A 124 7.38 0.28 9.74
CA SER A 124 8.02 -1.03 9.91
C SER A 124 7.09 -2.18 9.49
N ARG A 125 5.79 -2.07 9.76
CA ARG A 125 4.81 -3.09 9.36
C ARG A 125 4.58 -3.09 7.84
N VAL A 126 4.58 -1.93 7.21
CA VAL A 126 4.60 -1.81 5.74
C VAL A 126 5.83 -2.52 5.17
N CYS A 127 7.01 -2.28 5.73
CA CYS A 127 8.25 -2.95 5.30
C CYS A 127 8.21 -4.46 5.46
N ARG A 128 7.58 -4.99 6.51
CA ARG A 128 7.40 -6.45 6.67
C ARG A 128 6.61 -7.04 5.51
N GLY A 129 5.50 -6.40 5.14
CA GLY A 129 4.71 -6.81 3.99
C GLY A 129 5.48 -6.73 2.68
N LEU A 130 6.21 -5.64 2.46
CA LEU A 130 7.05 -5.47 1.27
C LEU A 130 8.18 -6.47 1.20
N ALA A 131 8.89 -6.74 2.30
CA ALA A 131 9.96 -7.72 2.35
C ALA A 131 9.46 -9.11 1.94
N TYR A 132 8.30 -9.51 2.47
CA TYR A 132 7.65 -10.76 2.10
C TYR A 132 7.31 -10.81 0.59
N ALA A 133 6.66 -9.78 0.06
CA ALA A 133 6.24 -9.73 -1.33
C ALA A 133 7.46 -9.69 -2.29
N HIS A 134 8.46 -8.88 -1.98
CA HIS A 134 9.69 -8.75 -2.79
C HIS A 134 10.49 -10.06 -2.86
N ALA A 135 10.47 -10.87 -1.80
CA ALA A 135 11.19 -12.13 -1.71
C ALA A 135 10.38 -13.34 -2.24
N LYS A 136 9.13 -13.13 -2.66
CA LYS A 136 8.25 -14.22 -3.10
C LYS A 136 8.82 -14.93 -4.33
N THR A 137 8.79 -16.26 -4.27
CA THR A 137 9.22 -17.15 -5.38
C THR A 137 8.04 -17.97 -5.90
N ASP A 138 8.19 -18.49 -7.10
CA ASP A 138 7.29 -19.52 -7.65
C ASP A 138 7.58 -20.90 -6.99
N ARG A 139 6.87 -21.93 -7.45
CA ARG A 139 7.01 -23.30 -6.91
C ARG A 139 8.37 -23.91 -7.20
N GLU A 140 9.07 -23.42 -8.23
CA GLU A 140 10.41 -23.82 -8.63
C GLU A 140 11.51 -23.02 -7.93
N GLY A 141 11.16 -22.08 -7.03
CA GLY A 141 12.10 -21.25 -6.30
C GLY A 141 12.62 -20.03 -7.06
N ARG A 142 12.05 -19.71 -8.24
CA ARG A 142 12.47 -18.55 -9.03
C ARG A 142 11.80 -17.28 -8.50
N PRO A 143 12.53 -16.16 -8.33
CA PRO A 143 11.95 -14.90 -7.88
C PRO A 143 10.81 -14.44 -8.79
N LEU A 144 9.68 -14.07 -8.20
CA LEU A 144 8.54 -13.51 -8.94
C LEU A 144 8.73 -12.03 -9.29
N GLY A 145 9.70 -11.35 -8.67
CA GLY A 145 10.00 -9.95 -8.95
C GLY A 145 8.85 -9.01 -8.62
N ILE A 146 8.06 -9.33 -7.59
CA ILE A 146 6.92 -8.51 -7.19
C ILE A 146 7.42 -7.18 -6.64
N VAL A 147 6.90 -6.08 -7.18
CA VAL A 147 7.12 -4.72 -6.71
C VAL A 147 5.75 -4.06 -6.60
N HIS A 148 5.48 -3.37 -5.51
CA HIS A 148 4.16 -2.77 -5.26
C HIS A 148 3.87 -1.61 -6.23
N ARG A 149 4.81 -0.70 -6.41
CA ARG A 149 4.78 0.50 -7.29
C ARG A 149 3.73 1.56 -6.95
N ASP A 150 2.97 1.37 -5.90
CA ASP A 150 1.90 2.28 -5.51
C ASP A 150 1.75 2.42 -3.98
N ILE A 151 2.86 2.42 -3.27
CA ILE A 151 2.87 2.69 -1.82
C ILE A 151 2.46 4.15 -1.61
N SER A 152 1.35 4.33 -0.91
CA SER A 152 0.76 5.65 -0.60
C SER A 152 -0.16 5.54 0.62
N PHE A 153 -0.59 6.67 1.16
CA PHE A 153 -1.52 6.69 2.30
C PHE A 153 -2.85 5.97 2.01
N LYS A 154 -3.34 5.99 0.77
CA LYS A 154 -4.58 5.31 0.38
C LYS A 154 -4.47 3.79 0.42
N ASN A 155 -3.27 3.27 0.19
CA ASN A 155 -3.00 1.84 0.06
C ASN A 155 -2.40 1.20 1.32
N ILE A 156 -2.42 1.92 2.43
CA ILE A 156 -2.02 1.41 3.75
C ILE A 156 -3.21 1.52 4.68
N MET A 157 -3.70 0.39 5.17
CA MET A 157 -4.84 0.28 6.07
C MET A 157 -4.36 0.07 7.52
N ILE A 158 -5.06 0.69 8.46
CA ILE A 158 -4.92 0.42 9.89
C ILE A 158 -6.26 -0.12 10.38
N ALA A 159 -6.26 -1.36 10.86
CA ALA A 159 -7.40 -1.93 11.58
C ALA A 159 -7.53 -1.27 12.96
N PHE A 160 -8.75 -1.22 13.50
CA PHE A 160 -8.98 -0.63 14.83
C PHE A 160 -8.30 -1.44 15.96
N GLU A 161 -7.92 -2.68 15.70
CA GLU A 161 -7.10 -3.50 16.59
C GLU A 161 -5.60 -3.16 16.53
N GLY A 162 -5.18 -2.37 15.53
CA GLY A 162 -3.81 -1.92 15.34
C GLY A 162 -2.99 -2.69 14.29
N ASP A 163 -3.63 -3.60 13.55
CA ASP A 163 -2.98 -4.26 12.43
C ASP A 163 -2.77 -3.29 11.26
N VAL A 164 -1.58 -3.31 10.69
CA VAL A 164 -1.23 -2.50 9.51
C VAL A 164 -1.16 -3.41 8.30
N LYS A 165 -1.87 -3.06 7.23
CA LYS A 165 -1.96 -3.89 6.04
C LYS A 165 -1.80 -3.06 4.77
N VAL A 166 -0.93 -3.54 3.88
CA VAL A 166 -0.75 -2.99 2.53
C VAL A 166 -1.78 -3.62 1.59
N THR A 167 -2.40 -2.80 0.76
CA THR A 167 -3.36 -3.22 -0.26
C THR A 167 -2.99 -2.67 -1.64
N ASP A 168 -3.65 -3.16 -2.69
CA ASP A 168 -3.55 -2.65 -4.06
C ASP A 168 -2.12 -2.64 -4.64
N PHE A 169 -1.52 -3.80 -4.81
CA PHE A 169 -0.27 -3.93 -5.54
C PHE A 169 -0.44 -3.44 -6.98
N GLY A 170 0.31 -2.37 -7.37
CA GLY A 170 0.15 -1.62 -8.62
C GLY A 170 0.70 -2.31 -9.87
N ILE A 171 0.38 -3.58 -10.10
CA ILE A 171 0.94 -4.42 -11.17
C ILE A 171 0.61 -3.87 -12.56
N ALA A 172 -0.56 -3.30 -12.73
CA ALA A 172 -1.00 -2.68 -13.98
C ALA A 172 -0.06 -1.56 -14.47
N LYS A 173 0.62 -0.89 -13.54
CA LYS A 173 1.57 0.20 -13.84
C LYS A 173 2.95 -0.28 -14.29
N ALA A 174 3.26 -1.57 -14.11
CA ALA A 174 4.59 -2.13 -14.36
C ALA A 174 4.95 -2.29 -15.84
N ARG A 175 3.96 -2.33 -16.72
CA ARG A 175 4.14 -2.70 -18.13
C ARG A 175 3.93 -1.55 -19.12
N GLY A 176 4.28 -0.32 -18.76
CA GLY A 176 4.31 0.80 -19.71
C GLY A 176 2.97 1.45 -20.01
N PHE A 177 1.97 1.29 -19.15
CA PHE A 177 0.63 1.88 -19.28
C PHE A 177 0.51 3.28 -18.66
N LEU A 178 1.61 3.99 -18.48
CA LEU A 178 1.61 5.44 -18.25
C LEU A 178 1.46 6.15 -19.60
N THR A 179 0.45 5.81 -20.39
CA THR A 179 0.10 6.58 -21.58
C THR A 179 -0.87 7.69 -21.22
N ASP A 180 -0.83 8.79 -21.97
CA ASP A 180 -1.49 10.08 -21.78
C ASP A 180 -3.01 10.08 -21.49
N GLN A 181 -3.66 8.94 -21.49
CA GLN A 181 -5.09 8.79 -21.13
C GLN A 181 -5.34 8.63 -19.61
N GLU A 182 -4.27 8.48 -18.80
CA GLU A 182 -4.35 8.30 -17.35
C GLU A 182 -4.09 9.57 -16.54
N GLY A 183 -4.14 10.76 -17.15
CA GLY A 183 -3.83 12.04 -16.49
C GLY A 183 -4.53 12.23 -15.13
N GLU A 184 -5.75 11.78 -14.96
CA GLU A 184 -6.48 11.86 -13.69
C GLU A 184 -6.05 10.79 -12.66
N VAL A 185 -5.66 9.60 -13.10
CA VAL A 185 -5.24 8.50 -12.20
C VAL A 185 -3.83 8.72 -11.67
N VAL A 186 -2.97 9.30 -12.49
CA VAL A 186 -1.59 9.68 -12.10
C VAL A 186 -1.61 10.86 -11.13
N ALA A 187 -2.57 11.79 -11.27
CA ALA A 187 -2.64 13.02 -10.51
C ALA A 187 -2.69 12.82 -8.99
N GLY A 188 -3.45 11.85 -8.49
CA GLY A 188 -3.62 11.64 -7.04
C GLY A 188 -2.48 10.89 -6.35
N LYS A 189 -1.49 10.37 -7.10
CA LYS A 189 -0.42 9.49 -6.59
C LYS A 189 0.98 9.99 -6.91
N ALA A 190 1.10 11.06 -7.68
CA ALA A 190 2.39 11.66 -8.06
C ALA A 190 3.29 11.97 -6.85
N ASP A 191 2.67 12.32 -5.72
CA ASP A 191 3.35 12.76 -4.51
C ASP A 191 4.18 11.67 -3.79
N TYR A 192 3.95 10.40 -4.11
CA TYR A 192 4.62 9.25 -3.48
C TYR A 192 5.52 8.47 -4.45
N MET A 193 5.56 8.85 -5.72
CA MET A 193 6.40 8.18 -6.72
C MET A 193 7.87 8.27 -6.37
N SER A 194 8.63 7.24 -6.73
CA SER A 194 10.09 7.34 -6.76
C SER A 194 10.56 8.21 -7.92
N PRO A 195 11.80 8.77 -7.84
CA PRO A 195 12.37 9.54 -8.95
C PRO A 195 12.37 8.78 -10.27
N GLU A 196 12.73 7.48 -10.25
CA GLU A 196 12.74 6.63 -11.44
C GLU A 196 11.33 6.40 -12.01
N GLN A 197 10.28 6.31 -11.16
CA GLN A 197 8.90 6.29 -11.64
C GLN A 197 8.49 7.63 -12.25
N ALA A 198 8.84 8.74 -11.59
CA ALA A 198 8.55 10.09 -12.07
C ALA A 198 9.25 10.39 -13.40
N ASP A 199 10.39 9.77 -13.66
CA ASP A 199 11.17 9.91 -14.90
C ASP A 199 10.92 8.79 -15.93
N PHE A 200 9.88 7.96 -15.72
CA PHE A 200 9.50 6.84 -16.61
C PHE A 200 10.63 5.82 -16.85
N GLN A 201 11.52 5.67 -15.90
CA GLN A 201 12.62 4.71 -15.96
C GLN A 201 12.18 3.32 -15.46
N VAL A 202 13.04 2.32 -15.68
CA VAL A 202 12.83 0.99 -15.13
C VAL A 202 12.84 1.03 -13.61
N THR A 203 11.84 0.42 -12.99
CA THR A 203 11.67 0.38 -11.54
C THR A 203 11.90 -1.01 -10.97
N ASP A 204 12.48 -1.08 -9.81
CA ASP A 204 12.61 -2.29 -9.02
C ASP A 204 12.06 -2.11 -7.58
N LYS A 205 12.30 -3.08 -6.71
CA LYS A 205 11.85 -3.05 -5.32
C LYS A 205 12.31 -1.82 -4.52
N ARG A 206 13.41 -1.17 -4.92
CA ARG A 206 13.94 0.04 -4.25
C ARG A 206 13.05 1.27 -4.49
N SER A 207 12.23 1.26 -5.54
CA SER A 207 11.18 2.28 -5.75
C SER A 207 10.16 2.27 -4.60
N ASP A 208 9.77 1.08 -4.15
CA ASP A 208 8.86 0.96 -2.99
C ASP A 208 9.49 1.50 -1.71
N LEU A 209 10.81 1.39 -1.56
CA LEU A 209 11.52 1.89 -0.38
C LEU A 209 11.57 3.43 -0.36
N PHE A 210 11.72 4.08 -1.51
CA PHE A 210 11.56 5.53 -1.62
C PHE A 210 10.16 5.96 -1.20
N SER A 211 9.12 5.36 -1.78
CA SER A 211 7.73 5.68 -1.46
C SER A 211 7.41 5.44 0.02
N THR A 212 7.98 4.40 0.62
CA THR A 212 7.88 4.11 2.06
C THR A 212 8.54 5.21 2.89
N GLY A 213 9.67 5.75 2.45
CA GLY A 213 10.31 6.91 3.06
C GLY A 213 9.43 8.17 3.00
N VAL A 214 8.73 8.40 1.87
CA VAL A 214 7.75 9.49 1.74
C VAL A 214 6.60 9.31 2.73
N VAL A 215 6.09 8.08 2.88
CA VAL A 215 5.04 7.76 3.87
C VAL A 215 5.51 8.08 5.28
N LEU A 216 6.72 7.66 5.67
CA LEU A 216 7.27 7.95 6.99
C LEU A 216 7.42 9.45 7.25
N ALA A 217 8.02 10.18 6.31
CA ALA A 217 8.16 11.63 6.41
C ALA A 217 6.81 12.33 6.55
N HIS A 218 5.81 11.91 5.78
CA HIS A 218 4.46 12.47 5.85
C HIS A 218 3.78 12.17 7.19
N LEU A 219 3.91 10.95 7.73
CA LEU A 219 3.38 10.60 9.05
C LEU A 219 4.01 11.44 10.17
N LEU A 220 5.31 11.71 10.09
CA LEU A 220 6.04 12.51 11.08
C LEU A 220 5.67 14.00 11.00
N LEU A 221 5.65 14.56 9.79
CA LEU A 221 5.49 16.00 9.56
C LEU A 221 4.04 16.46 9.47
N GLY A 222 3.09 15.54 9.30
CA GLY A 222 1.68 15.84 9.03
C GLY A 222 1.43 16.40 7.62
N ARG A 223 2.44 16.44 6.76
CA ARG A 223 2.36 16.91 5.36
C ARG A 223 3.34 16.16 4.47
N ASN A 224 3.00 16.01 3.20
CA ASN A 224 3.90 15.47 2.20
C ASN A 224 4.75 16.61 1.61
N ILE A 225 6.08 16.53 1.76
CA ILE A 225 7.02 17.56 1.28
C ILE A 225 7.08 17.67 -0.24
N PHE A 226 6.76 16.58 -0.95
CA PHE A 226 6.77 16.55 -2.42
C PHE A 226 5.47 17.02 -3.05
N LYS A 227 4.39 17.16 -2.27
CA LYS A 227 3.10 17.57 -2.78
C LYS A 227 3.14 19.02 -3.27
N GLY A 228 2.96 19.21 -4.57
CA GLY A 228 2.74 20.51 -5.21
C GLY A 228 1.25 20.81 -5.40
N GLU A 229 0.97 21.95 -6.00
CA GLU A 229 -0.39 22.34 -6.37
C GLU A 229 -0.92 21.55 -7.58
N THR A 230 -0.01 21.09 -8.42
CA THR A 230 -0.30 20.24 -9.59
C THR A 230 0.50 18.95 -9.54
N PRO A 231 0.07 17.90 -10.25
CA PRO A 231 0.84 16.66 -10.38
C PRO A 231 2.23 16.88 -10.98
N GLU A 232 2.35 17.79 -11.95
CA GLU A 232 3.61 18.15 -12.59
C GLU A 232 4.57 18.82 -11.60
N GLU A 233 4.04 19.65 -10.72
CA GLU A 233 4.85 20.26 -9.65
C GLU A 233 5.33 19.22 -8.65
N SER A 234 4.45 18.29 -8.23
CA SER A 234 4.84 17.18 -7.35
C SER A 234 5.93 16.33 -7.99
N ARG A 235 5.78 15.99 -9.26
CA ARG A 235 6.79 15.28 -10.04
C ARG A 235 8.12 16.02 -10.09
N ARG A 236 8.10 17.32 -10.36
CA ARG A 236 9.30 18.16 -10.39
C ARG A 236 10.00 18.20 -9.03
N ARG A 237 9.24 18.28 -7.93
CA ARG A 237 9.80 18.24 -6.56
C ARG A 237 10.48 16.92 -6.29
N ILE A 238 9.88 15.80 -6.64
CA ILE A 238 10.48 14.46 -6.50
C ILE A 238 11.80 14.37 -7.26
N LEU A 239 11.85 14.90 -8.48
CA LEU A 239 13.05 14.84 -9.32
C LEU A 239 14.17 15.78 -8.85
N ASN A 240 13.84 16.97 -8.34
CA ASN A 240 14.82 18.05 -8.23
C ASN A 240 14.91 18.72 -6.85
N MET A 241 13.89 18.60 -5.98
CA MET A 241 13.90 19.30 -4.69
C MET A 241 14.99 18.73 -3.78
N GLU A 242 15.76 19.61 -3.16
CA GLU A 242 16.71 19.19 -2.11
C GLU A 242 15.95 18.54 -0.94
N ILE A 243 16.41 17.37 -0.49
CA ILE A 243 15.84 16.70 0.67
C ILE A 243 16.23 17.48 1.92
N PRO A 244 15.26 17.98 2.69
CA PRO A 244 15.56 18.85 3.82
C PRO A 244 16.20 18.09 4.98
N ASP A 245 16.88 18.81 5.86
CA ASP A 245 17.19 18.31 7.19
C ASP A 245 15.89 18.28 8.02
N PHE A 246 15.34 17.07 8.20
CA PHE A 246 14.05 16.87 8.87
C PHE A 246 14.08 17.31 10.35
N ARG A 247 15.25 17.34 10.98
CA ARG A 247 15.41 17.81 12.37
C ARG A 247 15.06 19.29 12.52
N LYS A 248 15.20 20.07 11.43
CA LYS A 248 14.82 21.49 11.39
C LYS A 248 13.31 21.68 11.17
N LEU A 249 12.63 20.68 10.63
CA LEU A 249 11.20 20.73 10.38
C LEU A 249 10.37 20.23 11.56
N ASP A 250 10.90 19.28 12.33
CA ASP A 250 10.26 18.73 13.52
C ASP A 250 11.33 18.33 14.55
N SER A 251 11.29 18.97 15.73
CA SER A 251 12.27 18.76 16.80
C SER A 251 12.22 17.34 17.41
N ARG A 252 11.18 16.56 17.16
CA ARG A 252 11.07 15.16 17.58
C ARG A 252 11.96 14.22 16.76
N ILE A 253 12.36 14.67 15.57
CA ILE A 253 13.22 13.90 14.67
C ILE A 253 14.66 14.07 15.12
N ASP A 254 15.27 12.98 15.56
CA ASP A 254 16.67 12.92 15.94
C ASP A 254 17.57 12.55 14.75
N THR A 255 18.88 12.54 14.97
CA THR A 255 19.84 12.24 13.90
C THR A 255 19.65 10.84 13.30
N PRO A 256 19.48 9.75 14.06
CA PRO A 256 19.25 8.43 13.47
C PRO A 256 18.03 8.36 12.56
N LEU A 257 16.93 8.99 12.97
CA LEU A 257 15.69 9.02 12.17
C LEU A 257 15.85 9.90 10.92
N ASN A 258 16.53 11.03 11.04
CA ASN A 258 16.86 11.87 9.89
C ASN A 258 17.73 11.13 8.86
N ASP A 259 18.77 10.42 9.30
CA ASP A 259 19.66 9.66 8.43
C ASP A 259 18.92 8.52 7.72
N LEU A 260 18.02 7.83 8.43
CA LEU A 260 17.14 6.81 7.87
C LEU A 260 16.27 7.39 6.76
N LEU A 261 15.61 8.53 6.99
CA LEU A 261 14.80 9.21 5.99
C LEU A 261 15.62 9.63 4.77
N HIS A 262 16.79 10.21 4.96
CA HIS A 262 17.68 10.60 3.87
C HIS A 262 18.12 9.41 3.02
N ARG A 263 18.38 8.26 3.66
CA ARG A 263 18.73 7.04 2.93
C ARG A 263 17.54 6.49 2.12
N CYS A 264 16.33 6.50 2.66
CA CYS A 264 15.13 6.12 1.89
C CYS A 264 14.91 7.04 0.68
N LEU A 265 15.09 8.35 0.87
CA LEU A 265 14.77 9.39 -0.11
C LEU A 265 15.93 9.75 -1.03
N ALA A 266 17.04 9.01 -1.00
CA ALA A 266 18.12 9.18 -1.97
C ALA A 266 17.60 8.97 -3.41
N ARG A 267 17.94 9.90 -4.31
CA ARG A 267 17.48 9.81 -5.70
C ARG A 267 18.14 8.67 -6.45
N ASP A 268 19.42 8.46 -6.22
CA ASP A 268 20.12 7.29 -6.71
C ASP A 268 19.67 6.04 -5.95
N PRO A 269 19.05 5.05 -6.61
CA PRO A 269 18.65 3.80 -5.97
C PRO A 269 19.78 3.06 -5.28
N ASP A 270 21.04 3.18 -5.77
CA ASP A 270 22.20 2.52 -5.17
C ASP A 270 22.61 3.13 -3.83
N GLN A 271 22.16 4.34 -3.53
CA GLN A 271 22.37 5.01 -2.24
C GLN A 271 21.24 4.72 -1.23
N ARG A 272 20.15 4.08 -1.67
CA ARG A 272 19.05 3.65 -0.78
C ARG A 272 19.38 2.35 -0.06
N TYR A 273 18.46 1.91 0.80
CA TYR A 273 18.44 0.53 1.27
C TYR A 273 18.34 -0.43 0.06
N ALA A 274 19.13 -1.48 0.04
CA ALA A 274 19.09 -2.47 -1.04
C ALA A 274 17.84 -3.35 -0.97
N THR A 275 17.34 -3.59 0.24
CA THR A 275 16.17 -4.45 0.50
C THR A 275 15.25 -3.86 1.56
N ALA A 276 13.99 -4.28 1.54
CA ALA A 276 13.02 -3.93 2.58
C ALA A 276 13.44 -4.49 3.95
N ASP A 277 14.12 -5.63 4.01
CA ASP A 277 14.65 -6.19 5.26
C ASP A 277 15.68 -5.29 5.93
N GLN A 278 16.55 -4.65 5.15
CA GLN A 278 17.54 -3.70 5.71
C GLN A 278 16.85 -2.47 6.30
N LEU A 279 15.86 -1.92 5.59
CA LEU A 279 15.07 -0.80 6.11
C LEU A 279 14.27 -1.22 7.35
N LEU A 280 13.65 -2.39 7.32
CA LEU A 280 12.92 -2.96 8.45
C LEU A 280 13.81 -3.07 9.70
N TYR A 281 15.04 -3.58 9.53
CA TYR A 281 15.98 -3.71 10.63
C TYR A 281 16.25 -2.36 11.30
N ASP A 282 16.54 -1.31 10.53
CA ASP A 282 16.81 0.02 11.07
C ASP A 282 15.57 0.64 11.74
N LEU A 283 14.38 0.45 11.16
CA LEU A 283 13.13 0.92 11.75
C LEU A 283 12.84 0.22 13.09
N GLU A 284 12.99 -1.10 13.15
CA GLU A 284 12.76 -1.87 14.38
C GLU A 284 13.85 -1.59 15.41
N TYR A 285 15.10 -1.48 15.01
CA TYR A 285 16.17 -1.06 15.91
C TYR A 285 15.85 0.30 16.54
N TYR A 286 15.38 1.26 15.76
CA TYR A 286 15.04 2.60 16.26
C TYR A 286 13.98 2.55 17.37
N ILE A 287 12.96 1.73 17.28
CA ILE A 287 11.84 1.70 18.24
C ILE A 287 12.01 0.66 19.36
N TYR A 288 12.89 -0.34 19.22
CA TYR A 288 13.01 -1.45 20.18
C TYR A 288 14.37 -1.64 20.82
N HIS A 289 15.42 -0.90 20.41
CA HIS A 289 16.77 -1.13 20.93
C HIS A 289 16.89 -0.91 22.46
N SER A 290 16.00 -0.14 23.06
CA SER A 290 15.95 0.06 24.52
C SER A 290 15.01 -0.94 25.24
N GLY A 291 14.50 -1.94 24.55
CA GLY A 291 13.73 -3.08 25.09
C GLY A 291 12.22 -2.99 24.95
N TYR A 292 11.63 -1.83 25.17
CA TYR A 292 10.19 -1.61 25.04
C TYR A 292 9.89 -0.65 23.90
N GLY A 293 8.80 -0.89 23.19
CA GLY A 293 8.36 -0.05 22.08
C GLY A 293 6.88 -0.27 21.74
N PRO A 294 6.38 0.41 20.71
CA PRO A 294 4.99 0.32 20.28
C PRO A 294 4.62 -1.08 19.78
N THR A 295 3.35 -1.43 19.97
CA THR A 295 2.75 -2.70 19.56
C THR A 295 1.47 -2.45 18.76
N ASN A 296 0.92 -3.50 18.15
CA ASN A 296 -0.41 -3.43 17.51
C ASN A 296 -1.46 -2.90 18.51
N GLU A 297 -1.42 -3.36 19.75
CA GLU A 297 -2.35 -2.90 20.79
C GLU A 297 -2.19 -1.39 21.06
N THR A 298 -0.95 -0.88 21.12
CA THR A 298 -0.68 0.55 21.30
C THR A 298 -1.25 1.36 20.13
N LEU A 299 -1.03 0.91 18.90
CA LEU A 299 -1.58 1.54 17.70
C LEU A 299 -3.12 1.47 17.70
N GLY A 300 -3.70 0.32 18.01
CA GLY A 300 -5.14 0.14 18.07
C GLY A 300 -5.82 1.07 19.08
N LYS A 301 -5.24 1.24 20.28
CA LYS A 301 -5.71 2.20 21.30
C LYS A 301 -5.63 3.65 20.80
N PHE A 302 -4.62 3.99 20.04
CA PHE A 302 -4.47 5.33 19.48
C PHE A 302 -5.44 5.62 18.33
N THR A 303 -5.79 4.61 17.54
CA THR A 303 -6.64 4.72 16.34
C THR A 303 -8.13 4.80 16.68
N ARG A 304 -8.58 4.19 17.78
CA ARG A 304 -9.94 4.30 18.34
C ARG A 304 -10.18 5.63 19.05
#